data_4bee8f307a2b6b5634cd5972e1111f90
#
_entry.id   4bee8f307a2b6b5634cd5972e1111f90
#
_cell.length_a   1.000
_cell.length_b   1.000
_cell.length_c   1.000
_cell.angle_alpha   90.00
_cell.angle_beta   90.00
_cell.angle_gamma   90.00
#
_symmetry.space_group_name_H-M   'P 1'
#
loop_
_entity.id
_entity.type
_entity.pdbx_description
1 polymer ?
#
loop_
_entity_poly.entity_id
_entity_poly.type
_entity_poly.pdbx_seq_one_letter_code
_entity_poly.pdbx_strand_id
1 'polypeptide(L)' 'MINNEKDYKTTIERIAHFQRQVEQLRNTESNLENYRLSVSGFLAELDRMNLEVREYLWSHPSQLDDIQQSA' A
#
# COMPACT_ATOMS: atom_id res chain seq x y z
N MET A 1 8.40 1.23 5.35
CA MET A 1 8.92 2.34 4.52
C MET A 1 9.61 1.77 3.29
N ILE A 2 9.34 2.36 2.13
CA ILE A 2 9.91 1.88 0.87
C ILE A 2 11.27 2.53 0.68
N ASN A 3 12.33 1.71 0.61
CA ASN A 3 13.71 2.20 0.49
C ASN A 3 14.34 1.94 -0.87
N ASN A 4 13.78 1.02 -1.64
CA ASN A 4 14.35 0.65 -2.93
C ASN A 4 13.25 0.08 -3.82
N GLU A 5 13.59 -0.24 -5.06
CA GLU A 5 12.63 -0.73 -6.02
C GLU A 5 12.06 -2.09 -5.65
N LYS A 6 12.83 -2.94 -5.01
CA LYS A 6 12.35 -4.23 -4.55
C LYS A 6 11.24 -4.06 -3.50
N ASP A 7 11.47 -3.16 -2.53
CA ASP A 7 10.46 -2.85 -1.51
C ASP A 7 9.22 -2.23 -2.16
N TYR A 8 9.42 -1.38 -3.15
CA TYR A 8 8.31 -0.77 -3.88
C TYR A 8 7.44 -1.84 -4.55
N LYS A 9 8.05 -2.77 -5.27
CA LYS A 9 7.32 -3.85 -5.95
C LYS A 9 6.59 -4.75 -4.95
N THR A 10 7.23 -5.08 -3.84
CA THR A 10 6.62 -5.87 -2.78
C THR A 10 5.40 -5.14 -2.21
N THR A 11 5.51 -3.83 -1.99
CA THR A 11 4.40 -3.04 -1.47
C THR A 11 3.23 -3.02 -2.46
N ILE A 12 3.51 -2.85 -3.76
CA ILE A 12 2.46 -2.88 -4.79
C ILE A 12 1.74 -4.23 -4.80
N GLU A 13 2.47 -5.33 -4.66
CA GLU A 13 1.86 -6.67 -4.59
C GLU A 13 0.98 -6.81 -3.36
N ARG A 14 1.39 -6.28 -2.23
CA ARG A 14 0.60 -6.31 -1.00
C ARG A 14 -0.66 -5.46 -1.13
N ILE A 15 -0.55 -4.31 -1.76
CA ILE A 15 -1.71 -3.46 -2.04
C ILE A 15 -2.73 -4.23 -2.88
N ALA A 16 -2.28 -4.87 -3.94
CA ALA A 16 -3.17 -5.66 -4.81
C ALA A 16 -3.82 -6.81 -4.04
N HIS A 17 -3.06 -7.47 -3.17
CA HIS A 17 -3.59 -8.55 -2.35
C HIS A 17 -4.69 -8.06 -1.41
N PHE A 18 -4.46 -6.96 -0.72
CA PHE A 18 -5.45 -6.40 0.21
C PHE A 18 -6.68 -5.88 -0.54
N GLN A 19 -6.50 -5.29 -1.71
CA GLN A 19 -7.63 -4.87 -2.53
C GLN A 19 -8.50 -6.06 -2.93
N ARG A 20 -7.88 -7.17 -3.29
CA ARG A 20 -8.63 -8.40 -3.62
C ARG A 20 -9.41 -8.92 -2.41
N GLN A 21 -8.84 -8.83 -1.22
CA GLN A 21 -9.54 -9.24 -0.01
C GLN A 21 -10.79 -8.37 0.24
N VAL A 22 -10.66 -7.07 0.07
CA VAL A 22 -11.78 -6.15 0.20
C VAL A 22 -12.85 -6.45 -0.85
N GLU A 23 -12.44 -6.69 -2.09
CA GLU A 23 -13.37 -7.03 -3.17
C GLU A 23 -14.12 -8.32 -2.89
N GLN A 24 -13.46 -9.33 -2.34
CA GLN A 24 -14.10 -10.57 -1.96
C GLN A 24 -15.15 -10.35 -0.88
N LEU A 25 -14.83 -9.57 0.14
CA LEU A 25 -15.77 -9.23 1.20
C LEU A 25 -16.96 -8.45 0.64
N ARG A 26 -16.71 -7.56 -0.29
CA ARG A 26 -17.78 -6.79 -0.93
C ARG A 26 -18.76 -7.69 -1.66
N ASN A 27 -18.29 -8.78 -2.24
CA ASN A 27 -19.12 -9.70 -3.00
C ASN A 27 -19.78 -10.78 -2.13
N THR A 28 -19.22 -11.11 -0.98
CA THR A 28 -19.66 -12.24 -0.15
C THR A 28 -20.35 -11.83 1.12
N GLU A 29 -20.03 -10.67 1.70
CA GLU A 29 -20.63 -10.22 2.95
C GLU A 29 -21.87 -9.38 2.66
N SER A 30 -23.04 -9.89 3.06
CA SER A 30 -24.31 -9.23 2.81
C SER A 30 -24.68 -8.23 3.91
N ASN A 31 -24.09 -8.35 5.10
CA ASN A 31 -24.40 -7.47 6.23
C ASN A 31 -23.48 -6.25 6.16
N LEU A 32 -24.08 -5.07 6.03
CA LEU A 32 -23.33 -3.83 5.87
C LEU A 32 -22.39 -3.56 7.06
N GLU A 33 -22.88 -3.76 8.27
CA GLU A 33 -22.10 -3.49 9.47
C GLU A 33 -20.91 -4.43 9.58
N ASN A 34 -21.13 -5.73 9.33
CA ASN A 34 -20.06 -6.71 9.31
C ASN A 34 -19.06 -6.42 8.22
N TYR A 35 -19.51 -5.99 7.05
CA TYR A 35 -18.64 -5.61 5.95
C TYR A 35 -17.71 -4.46 6.37
N ARG A 36 -18.27 -3.40 6.95
CA ARG A 36 -17.48 -2.25 7.37
C ARG A 36 -16.46 -2.61 8.45
N LEU A 37 -16.87 -3.44 9.41
CA LEU A 37 -15.95 -3.89 10.44
C LEU A 37 -14.81 -4.73 9.85
N SER A 38 -15.13 -5.62 8.92
CA SER A 38 -14.14 -6.51 8.31
C SER A 38 -13.17 -5.76 7.43
N VAL A 39 -13.63 -4.78 6.64
CA VAL A 39 -12.76 -4.09 5.70
C VAL A 39 -11.98 -2.93 6.31
N SER A 40 -12.40 -2.43 7.47
CA SER A 40 -11.78 -1.22 8.05
C SER A 40 -10.27 -1.41 8.26
N GLY A 41 -9.85 -2.57 8.75
CA GLY A 41 -8.44 -2.87 8.94
C GLY A 41 -7.67 -2.91 7.63
N PHE A 42 -8.25 -3.55 6.61
CA PHE A 42 -7.64 -3.61 5.29
C PHE A 42 -7.53 -2.23 4.65
N LEU A 43 -8.58 -1.41 4.79
CA LEU A 43 -8.58 -0.07 4.23
C LEU A 43 -7.55 0.82 4.91
N ALA A 44 -7.39 0.71 6.23
CA ALA A 44 -6.37 1.45 6.95
C ALA A 44 -4.96 1.08 6.47
N GLU A 45 -4.70 -0.22 6.27
CA GLU A 45 -3.43 -0.67 5.75
C GLU A 45 -3.20 -0.21 4.31
N LEU A 46 -4.25 -0.22 3.49
CA LEU A 46 -4.17 0.28 2.12
C LEU A 46 -3.83 1.76 2.10
N ASP A 47 -4.44 2.55 2.97
CA ASP A 47 -4.14 3.98 3.06
C ASP A 47 -2.68 4.20 3.41
N ARG A 48 -2.16 3.45 4.38
CA ARG A 48 -0.75 3.56 4.79
C ARG A 48 0.19 3.16 3.65
N MET A 49 -0.08 2.03 2.99
CA MET A 49 0.78 1.55 1.91
C MET A 49 0.73 2.48 0.70
N ASN A 50 -0.44 3.02 0.38
CA ASN A 50 -0.58 3.97 -0.72
C ASN A 50 0.17 5.27 -0.42
N LEU A 51 0.18 5.71 0.82
CA LEU A 51 0.96 6.88 1.21
C LEU A 51 2.45 6.62 1.05
N GLU A 52 2.93 5.45 1.46
CA GLU A 52 4.33 5.06 1.29
C GLU A 52 4.72 5.03 -0.19
N VAL A 53 3.86 4.48 -1.04
CA VAL A 53 4.08 4.46 -2.49
C VAL A 53 4.15 5.88 -3.04
N ARG A 54 3.23 6.74 -2.61
CA ARG A 54 3.21 8.13 -3.05
C ARG A 54 4.48 8.86 -2.66
N GLU A 55 4.94 8.67 -1.45
CA GLU A 55 6.17 9.29 -0.97
C GLU A 55 7.40 8.79 -1.73
N TYR A 56 7.44 7.49 -2.00
CA TYR A 56 8.51 6.92 -2.79
C TYR A 56 8.52 7.49 -4.22
N LEU A 57 7.37 7.55 -4.86
CA LEU A 57 7.25 8.06 -6.23
C LEU A 57 7.47 9.57 -6.31
N TRP A 58 7.21 10.29 -5.24
CA TRP A 58 7.53 11.71 -5.16
C TRP A 58 9.03 11.96 -5.23
N SER A 59 9.84 11.04 -4.71
CA SER A 59 11.29 11.13 -4.73
C SER A 59 11.81 10.72 -6.10
N HIS A 60 12.64 11.54 -6.71
CA HIS A 60 13.27 11.19 -7.98
C HIS A 60 14.49 10.30 -7.74
N PRO A 61 14.76 9.32 -8.62
CA PRO A 61 15.95 8.46 -8.44
C PRO A 61 17.26 9.21 -8.26
N SER A 62 17.41 10.38 -8.90
CA SER A 62 18.62 11.18 -8.74
C SER A 62 18.77 11.74 -7.32
N GLN A 63 17.65 12.01 -6.64
CA GLN A 63 17.70 12.47 -5.25
C GLN A 63 18.14 11.36 -4.31
N LEU A 64 17.68 10.14 -4.55
CA LEU A 64 18.09 8.99 -3.76
C LEU A 64 19.56 8.69 -3.97
N ASP A 65 20.06 8.79 -5.20
CA ASP A 65 21.47 8.62 -5.51
C ASP A 65 22.32 9.71 -4.86
N ASP A 66 21.85 10.96 -4.90
CA ASP A 66 22.55 12.07 -4.27
C ASP A 66 22.68 11.87 -2.77
N ILE A 67 21.60 11.41 -2.13
CA ILE A 67 21.62 11.13 -0.69
C ILE A 67 22.61 10.03 -0.39
N GLN A 68 22.67 8.98 -1.19
CA GLN A 68 23.59 7.88 -1.02
C GLN A 68 25.04 8.31 -1.24
N GLN A 69 25.26 9.17 -2.23
CA GLN A 69 26.59 9.65 -2.55
C GLN A 69 27.13 10.62 -1.50
N SER A 70 26.25 11.41 -0.91
CA SER A 70 26.67 12.36 0.10
C SER A 70 26.92 11.70 1.45
N ALA A 71 26.52 10.47 1.59
CA ALA A 71 26.82 9.72 2.80
C ALA A 71 28.17 9.04 2.68
#